data_2967b3ded03a0382d33c04a61e63cf98
#
_entry.id   2967b3ded03a0382d33c04a61e63cf98
#
_cell.length_a   1.000
_cell.length_b   1.000
_cell.length_c   1.000
_cell.angle_alpha   90.00
_cell.angle_beta   90.00
_cell.angle_gamma   90.00
#
_symmetry.space_group_name_H-M   'P 1'
#
loop_
_entity.id
_entity.type
_entity.pdbx_description
1 polymer ?
#
loop_
_entity_poly.entity_id
_entity_poly.type
_entity_poly.pdbx_seq_one_letter_code
_entity_poly.pdbx_strand_id
1 'polypeptide(L)'
;MVSQDLILWGVDMQADFMLPGGKLYVPGAEKLLPKIQKLTDAARAGRIFYVSHGCYHRPDDPEFQTFPPHCVKGTPGSEYIEHATTTSVVRVLNDAAARIPENLFDYQQILLEKQTLDVFQTLHADTLVERLPRNAEFLIFGVVTEYCVRFAAKGLLERERSVSVVEDAVETLNAAESKKTITELKDLGAKFLTSNEALDRLSSTA
;
A
#
# COMPACT_ATOMS: atom_id res chain seq x y z
N MET A 1 22.08 -5.46 5.43
CA MET A 1 21.73 -4.61 4.23
C MET A 1 20.24 -4.75 4.00
N VAL A 2 19.57 -3.70 3.52
CA VAL A 2 18.14 -3.76 3.14
C VAL A 2 18.02 -4.75 1.98
N SER A 3 17.08 -5.71 2.08
CA SER A 3 16.77 -6.58 0.94
C SER A 3 16.29 -5.73 -0.24
N GLN A 4 16.88 -5.94 -1.41
CA GLN A 4 16.47 -5.28 -2.65
C GLN A 4 15.65 -6.21 -3.55
N ASP A 5 15.50 -7.48 -3.16
CA ASP A 5 14.73 -8.47 -3.92
C ASP A 5 13.25 -8.47 -3.55
N LEU A 6 12.91 -7.92 -2.40
CA LEU A 6 11.54 -7.78 -1.89
C LEU A 6 11.26 -6.33 -1.52
N ILE A 7 10.06 -5.85 -1.82
CA ILE A 7 9.58 -4.51 -1.45
C ILE A 7 8.19 -4.65 -0.85
N LEU A 8 7.98 -4.10 0.34
CA LEU A 8 6.62 -3.94 0.89
C LEU A 8 5.86 -2.86 0.12
N TRP A 9 4.59 -3.12 -0.17
CA TRP A 9 3.70 -2.15 -0.80
C TRP A 9 2.39 -2.05 -0.02
N GLY A 10 2.28 -1.01 0.80
CA GLY A 10 1.13 -0.78 1.67
C GLY A 10 0.05 0.09 1.02
N VAL A 11 -1.20 -0.32 1.18
CA VAL A 11 -2.35 0.28 0.49
C VAL A 11 -3.32 0.88 1.49
N ASP A 12 -3.49 2.21 1.46
CA ASP A 12 -4.54 2.99 2.12
C ASP A 12 -4.78 2.67 3.61
N MET A 13 -3.71 2.48 4.37
CA MET A 13 -3.81 2.17 5.80
C MET A 13 -3.97 3.42 6.66
N GLN A 14 -5.05 4.17 6.39
CA GLN A 14 -5.41 5.40 7.07
C GLN A 14 -6.54 5.18 8.07
N ALA A 15 -6.67 6.07 9.06
CA ALA A 15 -7.62 5.90 10.16
C ALA A 15 -9.07 5.77 9.67
N ASP A 16 -9.46 6.52 8.63
CA ASP A 16 -10.81 6.46 8.06
C ASP A 16 -11.18 5.11 7.46
N PHE A 17 -10.20 4.31 7.02
CA PHE A 17 -10.42 2.96 6.48
C PHE A 17 -10.22 1.87 7.54
N MET A 18 -9.19 2.03 8.38
CA MET A 18 -8.68 0.95 9.22
C MET A 18 -9.31 0.86 10.60
N LEU A 19 -9.87 1.97 11.12
CA LEU A 19 -10.32 2.03 12.50
C LEU A 19 -11.85 2.13 12.61
N PRO A 20 -12.49 1.43 13.58
CA PRO A 20 -13.90 1.61 13.85
C PRO A 20 -14.26 3.08 14.09
N GLY A 21 -15.29 3.56 13.40
CA GLY A 21 -15.71 4.97 13.43
C GLY A 21 -15.07 5.83 12.33
N GLY A 22 -14.15 5.30 11.53
CA GLY A 22 -13.65 5.95 10.33
C GLY A 22 -14.75 6.22 9.31
N LYS A 23 -14.58 7.27 8.50
CA LYS A 23 -15.63 7.77 7.58
C LYS A 23 -15.95 6.82 6.44
N LEU A 24 -14.99 5.98 6.07
CA LEU A 24 -15.17 4.90 5.08
C LEU A 24 -14.55 3.59 5.64
N TYR A 25 -14.89 3.30 6.91
CA TYR A 25 -14.36 2.15 7.62
C TYR A 25 -14.65 0.83 6.90
N VAL A 26 -13.61 0.03 6.75
CA VAL A 26 -13.67 -1.32 6.18
C VAL A 26 -13.88 -2.33 7.33
N PRO A 27 -15.06 -2.96 7.43
CA PRO A 27 -15.34 -3.87 8.53
C PRO A 27 -14.34 -5.01 8.62
N GLY A 28 -13.63 -5.12 9.74
CA GLY A 28 -12.62 -6.15 9.94
C GLY A 28 -11.18 -5.70 9.68
N ALA A 29 -10.97 -4.52 9.10
CA ALA A 29 -9.62 -4.01 8.81
C ALA A 29 -8.75 -3.87 10.09
N GLU A 30 -9.35 -3.58 11.23
CA GLU A 30 -8.65 -3.54 12.53
C GLU A 30 -8.02 -4.88 12.93
N LYS A 31 -8.53 -6.00 12.42
CA LYS A 31 -7.98 -7.34 12.67
C LYS A 31 -6.67 -7.59 11.92
N LEU A 32 -6.41 -6.79 10.89
CA LEU A 32 -5.16 -6.85 10.13
C LEU A 32 -3.98 -6.22 10.89
N LEU A 33 -4.25 -5.32 11.85
CA LEU A 33 -3.24 -4.51 12.53
C LEU A 33 -2.05 -5.33 13.07
N PRO A 34 -2.23 -6.49 13.73
CA PRO A 34 -1.08 -7.26 14.21
C PRO A 34 -0.18 -7.81 13.09
N LYS A 35 -0.73 -8.12 11.92
CA LYS A 35 0.02 -8.62 10.77
C LYS A 35 0.72 -7.48 10.05
N ILE A 36 0.02 -6.37 9.84
CA ILE A 36 0.57 -5.12 9.30
C ILE A 36 1.76 -4.68 10.16
N GLN A 37 1.60 -4.67 11.49
CA GLN A 37 2.67 -4.31 12.43
C GLN A 37 3.93 -5.16 12.22
N LYS A 38 3.80 -6.49 12.11
CA LYS A 38 4.95 -7.39 11.89
C LYS A 38 5.67 -7.10 10.57
N LEU A 39 4.92 -6.85 9.49
CA LEU A 39 5.49 -6.46 8.20
C LEU A 39 6.22 -5.11 8.29
N THR A 40 5.59 -4.12 8.92
CA THR A 40 6.16 -2.78 9.12
C THR A 40 7.38 -2.83 10.05
N ASP A 41 7.39 -3.70 11.07
CA ASP A 41 8.53 -3.89 11.95
C ASP A 41 9.76 -4.45 11.20
N ALA A 42 9.54 -5.25 10.16
CA ALA A 42 10.64 -5.67 9.28
C ALA A 42 11.26 -4.47 8.54
N ALA A 43 10.43 -3.52 8.10
CA ALA A 43 10.90 -2.29 7.48
C ALA A 43 11.57 -1.34 8.50
N ARG A 44 11.00 -1.20 9.71
CA ARG A 44 11.62 -0.45 10.81
C ARG A 44 13.00 -0.98 11.20
N ALA A 45 13.15 -2.30 11.13
CA ALA A 45 14.44 -2.97 11.38
C ALA A 45 15.42 -2.86 10.19
N GLY A 46 15.07 -2.17 9.10
CA GLY A 46 15.91 -2.02 7.91
C GLY A 46 16.13 -3.31 7.13
N ARG A 47 15.25 -4.31 7.28
CA ARG A 47 15.34 -5.59 6.58
C ARG A 47 14.73 -5.57 5.19
N ILE A 48 13.76 -4.70 4.96
CA ILE A 48 13.03 -4.55 3.70
C ILE A 48 12.68 -3.07 3.47
N PHE A 49 12.70 -2.65 2.21
CA PHE A 49 12.24 -1.32 1.82
C PHE A 49 10.71 -1.30 1.71
N TYR A 50 10.10 -0.18 2.11
CA TYR A 50 8.67 -0.05 2.17
C TYR A 50 8.17 1.13 1.34
N VAL A 51 7.34 0.86 0.36
CA VAL A 51 6.52 1.84 -0.36
C VAL A 51 5.10 1.73 0.11
N SER A 52 4.44 2.85 0.32
CA SER A 52 3.01 2.90 0.65
C SER A 52 2.32 4.03 -0.10
N HIS A 53 1.02 3.96 -0.19
CA HIS A 53 0.21 5.08 -0.66
C HIS A 53 -1.04 5.25 0.19
N GLY A 54 -1.61 6.45 0.16
CA GLY A 54 -2.83 6.78 0.88
C GLY A 54 -3.64 7.86 0.18
N CYS A 55 -4.94 7.85 0.44
CA CYS A 55 -5.87 8.86 -0.05
C CYS A 55 -5.71 10.15 0.75
N TYR A 56 -5.59 11.29 0.05
CA TYR A 56 -5.49 12.61 0.67
C TYR A 56 -6.32 13.60 -0.12
N HIS A 57 -7.63 13.56 0.14
CA HIS A 57 -8.63 14.31 -0.61
C HIS A 57 -8.73 15.78 -0.17
N ARG A 58 -9.13 16.64 -1.09
CA ARG A 58 -9.61 17.98 -0.76
C ARG A 58 -11.05 17.89 -0.25
N PRO A 59 -11.54 18.89 0.51
CA PRO A 59 -12.91 18.87 1.00
C PRO A 59 -13.99 18.84 -0.10
N ASP A 60 -13.62 19.28 -1.31
CA ASP A 60 -14.46 19.38 -2.51
C ASP A 60 -14.10 18.32 -3.58
N ASP A 61 -13.49 17.20 -3.16
CA ASP A 61 -13.00 16.18 -4.09
C ASP A 61 -14.15 15.54 -4.87
N PRO A 62 -14.02 15.39 -6.21
CA PRO A 62 -15.04 14.75 -7.05
C PRO A 62 -15.37 13.31 -6.66
N GLU A 63 -14.48 12.57 -6.01
CA GLU A 63 -14.70 11.21 -5.55
C GLU A 63 -15.83 11.14 -4.51
N PHE A 64 -16.12 12.23 -3.82
CA PHE A 64 -17.21 12.34 -2.84
C PHE A 64 -18.61 12.37 -3.45
N GLN A 65 -18.72 12.36 -4.78
CA GLN A 65 -19.97 12.07 -5.48
C GLN A 65 -20.32 10.57 -5.47
N THR A 66 -19.31 9.72 -5.29
CA THR A 66 -19.46 8.25 -5.30
C THR A 66 -19.31 7.66 -3.89
N PHE A 67 -18.37 8.19 -3.10
CA PHE A 67 -18.08 7.74 -1.73
C PHE A 67 -18.34 8.86 -0.72
N PRO A 68 -18.68 8.55 0.54
CA PRO A 68 -18.76 9.58 1.57
C PRO A 68 -17.39 10.27 1.74
N PRO A 69 -17.38 11.56 2.14
CA PRO A 69 -16.14 12.26 2.44
C PRO A 69 -15.28 11.50 3.44
N HIS A 70 -14.08 11.13 3.03
CA HIS A 70 -13.10 10.37 3.82
C HIS A 70 -11.68 10.85 3.52
N CYS A 71 -10.74 10.54 4.38
CA CYS A 71 -9.32 10.88 4.24
C CYS A 71 -9.09 12.33 3.78
N VAL A 72 -9.91 13.26 4.25
CA VAL A 72 -9.77 14.69 3.94
C VAL A 72 -8.46 15.18 4.55
N LYS A 73 -7.60 15.75 3.72
CA LYS A 73 -6.25 16.17 4.09
C LYS A 73 -6.27 17.09 5.31
N GLY A 74 -5.44 16.78 6.31
CA GLY A 74 -5.35 17.52 7.57
C GLY A 74 -6.37 17.12 8.62
N THR A 75 -7.22 16.12 8.37
CA THR A 75 -8.12 15.55 9.39
C THR A 75 -7.49 14.29 10.02
N PRO A 76 -7.89 13.93 11.25
CA PRO A 76 -7.42 12.68 11.86
C PRO A 76 -7.71 11.43 11.02
N GLY A 77 -8.79 11.42 10.23
CA GLY A 77 -9.15 10.32 9.35
C GLY A 77 -8.15 10.08 8.22
N SER A 78 -7.46 11.15 7.76
CA SER A 78 -6.43 11.06 6.73
C SER A 78 -5.06 10.59 7.25
N GLU A 79 -4.88 10.48 8.56
CA GLU A 79 -3.60 10.06 9.13
C GLU A 79 -3.37 8.58 8.87
N TYR A 80 -2.14 8.27 8.43
CA TYR A 80 -1.67 6.91 8.26
C TYR A 80 -1.48 6.26 9.64
N ILE A 81 -2.00 5.06 9.85
CA ILE A 81 -1.99 4.43 11.19
C ILE A 81 -0.55 4.12 11.63
N GLU A 82 -0.30 4.20 12.94
CA GLU A 82 1.01 3.95 13.53
C GLU A 82 1.55 2.55 13.19
N HIS A 83 0.68 1.54 13.20
CA HIS A 83 1.02 0.15 12.86
C HIS A 83 1.63 0.00 11.45
N ALA A 84 1.33 0.92 10.53
CA ALA A 84 1.77 0.91 9.14
C ALA A 84 2.77 2.02 8.80
N THR A 85 3.29 2.74 9.82
CA THR A 85 4.22 3.85 9.64
C THR A 85 5.59 3.51 10.23
N THR A 86 6.66 3.70 9.47
CA THR A 86 8.04 3.52 9.96
C THR A 86 8.56 4.77 10.68
N THR A 87 9.75 4.69 11.27
CA THR A 87 10.36 5.83 11.97
C THR A 87 11.04 6.82 11.03
N SER A 88 11.34 6.41 9.78
CA SER A 88 11.94 7.25 8.74
C SER A 88 11.09 7.17 7.47
N VAL A 89 10.05 8.03 7.40
CA VAL A 89 9.12 8.10 6.29
C VAL A 89 9.22 9.43 5.55
N VAL A 90 9.23 9.36 4.21
CA VAL A 90 9.06 10.53 3.35
C VAL A 90 7.71 10.45 2.66
N ARG A 91 6.91 11.48 2.86
CA ARG A 91 5.64 11.67 2.17
C ARG A 91 5.84 12.46 0.89
N VAL A 92 5.51 11.88 -0.24
CA VAL A 92 5.56 12.52 -1.56
C VAL A 92 4.15 12.96 -1.94
N LEU A 93 3.95 14.26 -2.00
CA LEU A 93 2.66 14.84 -2.36
C LEU A 93 2.35 14.56 -3.84
N ASN A 94 1.08 14.38 -4.18
CA ASN A 94 0.64 14.33 -5.57
C ASN A 94 0.55 15.75 -6.16
N ASP A 95 1.70 16.39 -6.30
CA ASP A 95 1.89 17.76 -6.73
C ASP A 95 3.11 17.85 -7.65
N ALA A 96 3.06 18.68 -8.70
CA ALA A 96 4.14 18.85 -9.65
C ALA A 96 5.43 19.46 -9.05
N ALA A 97 5.32 20.18 -7.93
CA ALA A 97 6.47 20.71 -7.20
C ALA A 97 7.12 19.67 -6.27
N ALA A 98 6.40 18.59 -5.91
CA ALA A 98 6.95 17.54 -5.09
C ALA A 98 8.09 16.80 -5.80
N ARG A 99 8.98 16.20 -5.00
CA ARG A 99 10.11 15.41 -5.52
C ARG A 99 10.21 14.11 -4.76
N ILE A 100 10.47 13.04 -5.51
CA ILE A 100 10.92 11.78 -4.93
C ILE A 100 12.37 11.98 -4.45
N PRO A 101 12.75 11.53 -3.24
CA PRO A 101 14.12 11.64 -2.75
C PRO A 101 15.16 11.11 -3.74
N GLU A 102 16.32 11.73 -3.82
CA GLU A 102 17.39 11.29 -4.71
C GLU A 102 17.86 9.87 -4.34
N ASN A 103 18.01 9.57 -3.05
CA ASN A 103 18.37 8.26 -2.54
C ASN A 103 17.17 7.66 -1.80
N LEU A 104 16.45 6.74 -2.43
CA LEU A 104 15.25 6.12 -1.85
C LEU A 104 15.54 5.37 -0.55
N PHE A 105 16.67 4.64 -0.53
CA PHE A 105 17.04 3.74 0.55
C PHE A 105 17.68 4.43 1.78
N ASP A 106 17.81 5.77 1.76
CA ASP A 106 18.12 6.58 2.95
C ASP A 106 16.91 6.64 3.91
N TYR A 107 15.75 6.23 3.44
CA TYR A 107 14.50 6.17 4.19
C TYR A 107 14.02 4.73 4.32
N GLN A 108 13.24 4.46 5.36
CA GLN A 108 12.60 3.16 5.55
C GLN A 108 11.31 3.04 4.73
N GLN A 109 10.62 4.18 4.52
CA GLN A 109 9.32 4.22 3.85
C GLN A 109 9.18 5.45 2.94
N ILE A 110 8.65 5.23 1.75
CA ILE A 110 8.13 6.30 0.89
C ILE A 110 6.59 6.18 0.86
N LEU A 111 5.90 7.23 1.28
CA LEU A 111 4.43 7.32 1.27
C LEU A 111 3.97 8.25 0.14
N LEU A 112 3.32 7.71 -0.88
CA LEU A 112 2.73 8.47 -1.97
C LEU A 112 1.32 8.95 -1.60
N GLU A 113 1.02 10.23 -1.84
CA GLU A 113 -0.35 10.73 -1.83
C GLU A 113 -1.07 10.40 -3.14
N LYS A 114 -2.36 10.03 -3.04
CA LYS A 114 -3.25 9.89 -4.19
C LYS A 114 -4.62 10.48 -3.90
N GLN A 115 -5.40 10.74 -4.95
CA GLN A 115 -6.78 11.25 -4.90
C GLN A 115 -7.73 10.41 -5.77
N THR A 116 -7.27 9.24 -6.22
CA THR A 116 -8.03 8.31 -7.06
C THR A 116 -7.83 6.89 -6.55
N LEU A 117 -8.66 5.95 -7.00
CA LEU A 117 -8.51 4.54 -6.65
C LEU A 117 -7.18 3.95 -7.13
N ASP A 118 -6.69 4.41 -8.29
CA ASP A 118 -5.47 3.93 -8.93
C ASP A 118 -4.27 4.84 -8.60
N VAL A 119 -3.30 4.32 -7.85
CA VAL A 119 -2.07 5.04 -7.50
C VAL A 119 -1.25 5.42 -8.73
N PHE A 120 -1.36 4.68 -9.83
CA PHE A 120 -0.62 4.97 -11.07
C PHE A 120 -1.22 6.12 -11.90
N GLN A 121 -2.34 6.68 -11.48
CA GLN A 121 -2.83 7.97 -11.99
C GLN A 121 -2.18 9.18 -11.31
N THR A 122 -1.30 8.95 -10.33
CA THR A 122 -0.55 10.03 -9.66
C THR A 122 0.71 10.40 -10.43
N LEU A 123 1.24 11.60 -10.15
CA LEU A 123 2.40 12.17 -10.86
C LEU A 123 3.71 11.41 -10.59
N HIS A 124 3.80 10.66 -9.49
CA HIS A 124 5.09 10.16 -9.00
C HIS A 124 5.19 8.64 -8.93
N ALA A 125 4.08 7.88 -9.08
CA ALA A 125 4.09 6.43 -8.91
C ALA A 125 4.97 5.73 -9.94
N ASP A 126 4.86 6.10 -11.22
CA ASP A 126 5.67 5.53 -12.30
C ASP A 126 7.16 5.77 -12.06
N THR A 127 7.54 7.03 -11.83
CA THR A 127 8.93 7.39 -11.57
C THR A 127 9.50 6.68 -10.34
N LEU A 128 8.70 6.51 -9.29
CA LEU A 128 9.15 5.74 -8.11
C LEU A 128 9.40 4.29 -8.47
N VAL A 129 8.45 3.63 -9.14
CA VAL A 129 8.57 2.22 -9.51
C VAL A 129 9.74 1.96 -10.48
N GLU A 130 9.99 2.87 -11.43
CA GLU A 130 11.15 2.79 -12.35
C GLU A 130 12.50 2.83 -11.62
N ARG A 131 12.57 3.52 -10.49
CA ARG A 131 13.80 3.66 -9.67
C ARG A 131 14.03 2.51 -8.69
N LEU A 132 13.04 1.64 -8.52
CA LEU A 132 13.15 0.44 -7.69
C LEU A 132 13.80 -0.72 -8.48
N PRO A 133 14.50 -1.65 -7.82
CA PRO A 133 15.16 -2.76 -8.48
C PRO A 133 14.22 -3.52 -9.41
N ARG A 134 14.64 -3.76 -10.65
CA ARG A 134 13.79 -4.33 -11.70
C ARG A 134 13.28 -5.73 -11.36
N ASN A 135 14.09 -6.53 -10.68
CA ASN A 135 13.81 -7.90 -10.27
C ASN A 135 13.10 -8.02 -8.91
N ALA A 136 12.85 -6.91 -8.23
CA ALA A 136 12.17 -6.94 -6.94
C ALA A 136 10.73 -7.46 -7.06
N GLU A 137 10.33 -8.29 -6.11
CA GLU A 137 8.95 -8.72 -5.92
C GLU A 137 8.25 -7.80 -4.92
N PHE A 138 7.05 -7.34 -5.27
CA PHE A 138 6.25 -6.44 -4.46
C PHE A 138 5.26 -7.23 -3.61
N LEU A 139 5.37 -7.09 -2.28
CA LEU A 139 4.48 -7.71 -1.30
C LEU A 139 3.37 -6.71 -0.94
N ILE A 140 2.17 -6.91 -1.49
CA ILE A 140 1.04 -5.97 -1.38
C ILE A 140 0.15 -6.34 -0.21
N PHE A 141 -0.22 -5.37 0.63
CA PHE A 141 -1.13 -5.52 1.77
C PHE A 141 -1.86 -4.21 2.07
N GLY A 142 -2.96 -4.26 2.82
CA GLY A 142 -3.80 -3.11 3.15
C GLY A 142 -5.22 -3.24 2.62
N VAL A 143 -5.88 -2.14 2.29
CA VAL A 143 -7.30 -2.10 1.92
C VAL A 143 -7.56 -1.22 0.69
N VAL A 144 -8.61 -1.48 -0.08
CA VAL A 144 -9.60 -2.57 -0.09
C VAL A 144 -9.25 -3.52 -1.24
N THR A 145 -9.43 -4.83 -1.03
CA THR A 145 -9.00 -5.86 -2.00
C THR A 145 -9.51 -5.60 -3.42
N GLU A 146 -10.81 -5.36 -3.60
CA GLU A 146 -11.46 -5.17 -4.90
C GLU A 146 -11.31 -3.75 -5.48
N TYR A 147 -10.67 -2.84 -4.74
CA TYR A 147 -10.41 -1.46 -5.17
C TYR A 147 -8.91 -1.16 -5.22
N CYS A 148 -8.39 -0.41 -4.27
CA CYS A 148 -7.04 0.13 -4.31
C CYS A 148 -5.94 -0.95 -4.30
N VAL A 149 -6.15 -2.09 -3.61
CA VAL A 149 -5.23 -3.25 -3.66
C VAL A 149 -5.20 -3.85 -5.07
N ARG A 150 -6.37 -4.05 -5.70
CA ARG A 150 -6.49 -4.51 -7.09
C ARG A 150 -5.75 -3.58 -8.06
N PHE A 151 -5.99 -2.27 -7.96
CA PHE A 151 -5.33 -1.28 -8.84
C PHE A 151 -3.82 -1.27 -8.64
N ALA A 152 -3.34 -1.31 -7.41
CA ALA A 152 -1.90 -1.35 -7.12
C ALA A 152 -1.25 -2.63 -7.67
N ALA A 153 -1.86 -3.80 -7.43
CA ALA A 153 -1.35 -5.08 -7.92
C ALA A 153 -1.33 -5.14 -9.45
N LYS A 154 -2.46 -4.79 -10.07
CA LYS A 154 -2.59 -4.79 -11.53
C LYS A 154 -1.61 -3.79 -12.17
N GLY A 155 -1.54 -2.58 -11.66
CA GLY A 155 -0.64 -1.56 -12.19
C GLY A 155 0.84 -1.95 -12.10
N LEU A 156 1.27 -2.67 -11.05
CA LEU A 156 2.62 -3.22 -10.95
C LEU A 156 2.85 -4.35 -11.97
N LEU A 157 1.87 -5.27 -12.14
CA LEU A 157 1.95 -6.34 -13.15
C LEU A 157 2.03 -5.79 -14.57
N GLU A 158 1.25 -4.76 -14.90
CA GLU A 158 1.30 -4.08 -16.21
C GLU A 158 2.66 -3.41 -16.48
N ARG A 159 3.42 -3.10 -15.43
CA ARG A 159 4.80 -2.60 -15.47
C ARG A 159 5.85 -3.72 -15.38
N GLU A 160 5.41 -4.95 -15.66
CA GLU A 160 6.27 -6.15 -15.66
C GLU A 160 6.98 -6.37 -14.30
N ARG A 161 6.34 -5.98 -13.18
CA ARG A 161 6.84 -6.25 -11.84
C ARG A 161 6.27 -7.55 -11.30
N SER A 162 7.07 -8.28 -10.53
CA SER A 162 6.60 -9.43 -9.78
C SER A 162 5.76 -8.98 -8.58
N VAL A 163 4.59 -9.59 -8.41
CA VAL A 163 3.63 -9.21 -7.37
C VAL A 163 3.20 -10.43 -6.57
N SER A 164 3.21 -10.28 -5.26
CA SER A 164 2.55 -11.19 -4.31
C SER A 164 1.61 -10.41 -3.40
N VAL A 165 0.37 -10.83 -3.30
CA VAL A 165 -0.60 -10.28 -2.35
C VAL A 165 -0.49 -11.05 -1.04
N VAL A 166 -0.34 -10.34 0.08
CA VAL A 166 -0.33 -10.92 1.42
C VAL A 166 -1.78 -11.14 1.85
N GLU A 167 -2.31 -12.32 1.53
CA GLU A 167 -3.75 -12.62 1.56
C GLU A 167 -4.41 -12.52 2.95
N ASP A 168 -3.65 -12.69 4.01
CA ASP A 168 -4.12 -12.55 5.39
C ASP A 168 -3.86 -11.15 5.99
N ALA A 169 -3.36 -10.22 5.16
CA ALA A 169 -3.15 -8.82 5.50
C ALA A 169 -3.87 -7.85 4.53
N VAL A 170 -4.91 -8.32 3.85
CA VAL A 170 -5.85 -7.52 3.06
C VAL A 170 -7.28 -7.73 3.56
N GLU A 171 -8.16 -6.73 3.38
CA GLU A 171 -9.57 -6.82 3.74
C GLU A 171 -10.45 -6.32 2.60
N THR A 172 -11.74 -6.65 2.64
CA THR A 172 -12.71 -6.43 1.57
C THR A 172 -14.00 -5.81 2.08
N LEU A 173 -14.67 -5.04 1.24
CA LEU A 173 -16.04 -4.58 1.47
C LEU A 173 -17.07 -5.54 0.89
N ASN A 174 -16.72 -6.28 -0.17
CA ASN A 174 -17.61 -7.20 -0.85
C ASN A 174 -16.90 -8.52 -1.17
N ALA A 175 -17.23 -9.58 -0.43
CA ALA A 175 -16.61 -10.89 -0.59
C ALA A 175 -16.75 -11.50 -2.00
N ALA A 176 -17.84 -11.22 -2.72
CA ALA A 176 -18.04 -11.73 -4.07
C ALA A 176 -17.13 -11.02 -5.08
N GLU A 177 -17.03 -9.69 -4.97
CA GLU A 177 -16.13 -8.89 -5.83
C GLU A 177 -14.66 -9.16 -5.49
N SER A 178 -14.31 -9.31 -4.21
CA SER A 178 -12.97 -9.71 -3.78
C SER A 178 -12.55 -11.05 -4.40
N LYS A 179 -13.45 -12.05 -4.41
CA LYS A 179 -13.17 -13.35 -5.03
C LYS A 179 -12.89 -13.23 -6.53
N LYS A 180 -13.64 -12.38 -7.25
CA LYS A 180 -13.39 -12.10 -8.67
C LYS A 180 -12.03 -11.42 -8.86
N THR A 181 -11.73 -10.43 -8.02
CA THR A 181 -10.44 -9.72 -8.03
C THR A 181 -9.26 -10.65 -7.80
N ILE A 182 -9.35 -11.55 -6.81
CA ILE A 182 -8.31 -12.55 -6.55
C ILE A 182 -8.10 -13.45 -7.78
N THR A 183 -9.18 -13.88 -8.44
CA THR A 183 -9.08 -14.68 -9.67
C THR A 183 -8.41 -13.88 -10.79
N GLU A 184 -8.86 -12.64 -11.03
CA GLU A 184 -8.26 -11.75 -12.04
C GLU A 184 -6.74 -11.56 -11.79
N LEU A 185 -6.34 -11.27 -10.55
CA LEU A 185 -4.94 -11.05 -10.22
C LEU A 185 -4.09 -12.31 -10.40
N LYS A 186 -4.62 -13.50 -10.06
CA LYS A 186 -3.97 -14.78 -10.33
C LYS A 186 -3.78 -15.03 -11.83
N ASP A 187 -4.80 -14.76 -12.64
CA ASP A 187 -4.75 -14.91 -14.09
C ASP A 187 -3.73 -13.94 -14.72
N LEU A 188 -3.52 -12.76 -14.10
CA LEU A 188 -2.48 -11.81 -14.50
C LEU A 188 -1.08 -12.15 -13.98
N GLY A 189 -0.93 -13.22 -13.18
CA GLY A 189 0.36 -13.69 -12.69
C GLY A 189 0.73 -13.27 -11.27
N ALA A 190 -0.17 -12.64 -10.52
CA ALA A 190 0.07 -12.37 -9.09
C ALA A 190 0.11 -13.68 -8.29
N LYS A 191 1.04 -13.76 -7.35
CA LYS A 191 1.09 -14.81 -6.34
C LYS A 191 0.33 -14.36 -5.09
N PHE A 192 -0.01 -15.33 -4.25
CA PHE A 192 -0.64 -15.11 -2.96
C PHE A 192 0.13 -15.87 -1.89
N LEU A 193 0.34 -15.22 -0.75
CA LEU A 193 1.07 -15.79 0.38
C LEU A 193 0.58 -15.18 1.69
N THR A 194 0.85 -15.84 2.79
CA THR A 194 0.55 -15.32 4.12
C THR A 194 1.61 -14.34 4.62
N SER A 195 1.26 -13.54 5.63
CA SER A 195 2.21 -12.63 6.29
C SER A 195 3.41 -13.37 6.91
N ASN A 196 3.20 -14.61 7.40
CA ASN A 196 4.30 -15.42 7.92
C ASN A 196 5.25 -15.87 6.80
N GLU A 197 4.72 -16.36 5.68
CA GLU A 197 5.55 -16.73 4.52
C GLU A 197 6.32 -15.53 3.96
N ALA A 198 5.72 -14.33 3.96
CA ALA A 198 6.42 -13.10 3.59
C ALA A 198 7.61 -12.81 4.52
N LEU A 199 7.42 -12.95 5.83
CA LEU A 199 8.47 -12.73 6.84
C LEU A 199 9.57 -13.80 6.79
N ASP A 200 9.21 -15.06 6.53
CA ASP A 200 10.16 -16.16 6.39
C ASP A 200 11.10 -15.94 5.19
N ARG A 201 10.60 -15.42 4.08
CA ARG A 201 11.42 -15.05 2.92
C ARG A 201 12.45 -13.96 3.26
N LEU A 202 12.10 -12.99 4.12
CA LEU A 202 13.04 -11.97 4.58
C LEU A 202 14.16 -12.54 5.45
N SER A 203 13.88 -13.63 6.16
CA SER A 203 14.86 -14.28 7.02
C SER A 203 15.85 -15.17 6.24
N SER A 204 15.45 -15.61 5.03
CA SER A 204 16.25 -16.49 4.17
C SER A 204 17.24 -15.70 3.27
N THR A 205 17.05 -14.39 3.14
CA THR A 205 17.88 -13.50 2.31
C THR A 205 18.91 -12.69 3.11
N ALA A 206 18.97 -12.88 4.42
CA ALA A 206 19.94 -12.27 5.34
C ALA A 206 21.10 -13.25 5.60
#